data_cf5b666c94f07138aa0737d542bda071
#
_entry.id   cf5b666c94f07138aa0737d542bda071
#
_cell.length_a   1.000
_cell.length_b   1.000
_cell.length_c   1.000
_cell.angle_alpha   90.00
_cell.angle_beta   90.00
_cell.angle_gamma   90.00
#
_symmetry.space_group_name_H-M   'P 1'
#
loop_
_entity.id
_entity.type
_entity.pdbx_description
1 polymer ?
#
loop_
_entity_poly.entity_id
_entity_poly.type
_entity_poly.pdbx_seq_one_letter_code
_entity_poly.pdbx_strand_id
1 'polypeptide(L)'
;EICACLVGSEMCIRDSVYTRGDKKIGYLVYNHFTSGPNGYSDRTYDEEMKKIFAGFQAQGVNEFVLDLRYNGGGYENSANMLAGLLIPEASRKKVFAVFSDNKGQSYSNDFCVETKGTAGYLKLNSNRIYILTSQSTASSSEVVINSLNPFMDVTLIGELTEGKNVGMEMQKNDKYEWIYWPITLRVTNAVNDDYSAGFKPDIEWNEYDLTQNPTDALLPLGDPDEFMLGKAISLITGINRSARSMNTLSQPIMRGESVYQSTERHATGGMLMVPEEKNN
;
A
#
# COMPACT_ATOMS: atom_id res chain seq x y z
N GLU A 1 -8.01 -13.83 15.67
CA GLU A 1 -7.06 -13.32 16.68
C GLU A 1 -6.80 -11.86 16.38
N ILE A 2 -7.03 -11.02 17.38
CA ILE A 2 -6.77 -9.59 17.29
C ILE A 2 -5.26 -9.44 17.30
N CYS A 3 -4.65 -9.11 16.17
CA CYS A 3 -3.28 -8.63 16.18
C CYS A 3 -3.30 -7.33 16.99
N ALA A 4 -2.82 -7.39 18.23
CA ALA A 4 -2.64 -6.21 19.05
C ALA A 4 -1.60 -5.35 18.32
N CYS A 5 -2.02 -4.21 17.77
CA CYS A 5 -1.10 -3.15 17.44
C CYS A 5 -0.37 -2.81 18.74
N LEU A 6 0.85 -3.29 18.89
CA LEU A 6 1.70 -2.92 20.01
C LEU A 6 1.91 -1.41 19.92
N VAL A 7 1.45 -0.72 20.94
CA VAL A 7 1.71 0.71 21.11
C VAL A 7 3.22 0.88 21.08
N GLY A 8 3.74 1.46 19.97
CA GLY A 8 5.17 1.67 19.76
C GLY A 8 5.80 0.90 18.59
N SER A 9 5.07 0.02 17.86
CA SER A 9 5.59 -0.55 16.62
C SER A 9 5.33 0.41 15.46
N GLU A 10 6.37 0.76 14.73
CA GLU A 10 6.29 1.65 13.56
C GLU A 10 5.51 1.03 12.38
N MET A 11 5.20 -0.26 12.42
CA MET A 11 4.47 -0.96 11.39
C MET A 11 3.26 -1.71 11.97
N CYS A 12 2.08 -1.44 11.45
CA CYS A 12 0.88 -2.22 11.71
C CYS A 12 0.49 -3.00 10.45
N ILE A 13 0.52 -4.33 10.55
CA ILE A 13 -0.01 -5.22 9.52
C ILE A 13 -1.19 -5.97 10.12
N ARG A 14 -2.29 -6.01 9.38
CA ARG A 14 -3.42 -6.89 9.69
C ARG A 14 -3.83 -7.61 8.44
N ASP A 15 -3.95 -8.92 8.54
CA ASP A 15 -4.35 -9.79 7.46
C ASP A 15 -5.60 -10.59 7.81
N SER A 16 -6.37 -10.94 6.79
CA SER A 16 -7.57 -11.76 6.93
C SER A 16 -7.89 -12.47 5.61
N VAL A 17 -8.60 -13.60 5.70
CA VAL A 17 -9.10 -14.30 4.52
C VAL A 17 -10.61 -14.53 4.67
N TYR A 18 -11.38 -14.15 3.64
CA TYR A 18 -12.83 -14.32 3.60
C TYR A 18 -13.22 -15.26 2.47
N THR A 19 -14.01 -16.28 2.78
CA THR A 19 -14.57 -17.17 1.77
C THR A 19 -15.98 -16.74 1.40
N ARG A 20 -16.22 -16.58 0.09
CA ARG A 20 -17.52 -16.22 -0.49
C ARG A 20 -17.73 -17.03 -1.77
N GLY A 21 -18.39 -18.17 -1.64
CA GLY A 21 -18.52 -19.14 -2.74
C GLY A 21 -17.15 -19.69 -3.15
N ASP A 22 -16.81 -19.58 -4.41
CA ASP A 22 -15.52 -19.96 -5.00
C ASP A 22 -14.39 -18.92 -4.78
N LYS A 23 -14.74 -17.76 -4.25
CA LYS A 23 -13.79 -16.67 -4.01
C LYS A 23 -13.20 -16.74 -2.63
N LYS A 24 -11.88 -16.73 -2.57
CA LYS A 24 -11.08 -16.61 -1.35
C LYS A 24 -10.35 -15.27 -1.38
N ILE A 25 -10.90 -14.34 -0.64
CA ILE A 25 -10.49 -12.93 -0.66
C ILE A 25 -9.47 -12.71 0.44
N GLY A 26 -8.22 -12.44 0.06
CA GLY A 26 -7.20 -11.94 0.99
C GLY A 26 -7.39 -10.45 1.22
N TYR A 27 -7.22 -10.00 2.44
CA TYR A 27 -7.21 -8.61 2.84
C TYR A 27 -5.96 -8.31 3.65
N LEU A 28 -5.29 -7.23 3.30
CA LEU A 28 -4.08 -6.78 3.97
C LEU A 28 -4.15 -5.29 4.21
N VAL A 29 -4.12 -4.86 5.48
CA VAL A 29 -3.82 -3.47 5.86
C VAL A 29 -2.32 -3.35 6.02
N TYR A 30 -1.72 -2.35 5.38
CA TYR A 30 -0.31 -2.05 5.50
C TYR A 30 -0.12 -0.54 5.64
N ASN A 31 0.30 -0.09 6.81
CA ASN A 31 0.25 1.34 7.16
C ASN A 31 1.57 2.09 6.96
N HIS A 32 2.69 1.40 6.78
CA HIS A 32 3.98 2.04 6.54
C HIS A 32 5.00 1.07 5.92
N PHE A 33 5.75 1.54 4.91
CA PHE A 33 6.81 0.76 4.29
C PHE A 33 8.09 0.88 5.12
N THR A 34 8.29 -0.06 6.03
CA THR A 34 9.51 -0.19 6.83
C THR A 34 9.99 -1.64 6.84
N SER A 35 11.30 -1.85 6.70
CA SER A 35 11.87 -3.19 6.57
C SER A 35 11.99 -3.90 7.91
N GLY A 36 12.15 -3.16 9.01
CA GLY A 36 12.29 -3.67 10.37
C GLY A 36 12.46 -2.58 11.41
N PRO A 37 12.40 -2.93 12.70
CA PRO A 37 12.44 -1.96 13.81
C PRO A 37 13.77 -1.22 13.93
N ASN A 38 14.86 -1.75 13.37
CA ASN A 38 16.20 -1.17 13.45
C ASN A 38 16.62 -0.46 12.15
N GLY A 39 15.66 -0.06 11.31
CA GLY A 39 15.90 0.69 10.08
C GLY A 39 16.07 -0.17 8.84
N TYR A 40 16.64 0.41 7.79
CA TYR A 40 16.65 -0.12 6.43
C TYR A 40 17.28 -1.51 6.28
N SER A 41 18.36 -1.79 6.99
CA SER A 41 19.09 -3.07 6.90
C SER A 41 18.41 -4.21 7.69
N ASP A 42 17.48 -3.87 8.59
CA ASP A 42 16.70 -4.85 9.32
C ASP A 42 15.52 -5.30 8.45
N ARG A 43 15.46 -6.59 8.14
CA ARG A 43 14.45 -7.18 7.24
C ARG A 43 13.32 -7.91 7.98
N THR A 44 13.23 -7.72 9.29
CA THR A 44 12.28 -8.48 10.13
C THR A 44 10.83 -8.37 9.64
N TYR A 45 10.38 -7.16 9.31
CA TYR A 45 9.01 -6.94 8.86
C TYR A 45 8.77 -7.43 7.42
N ASP A 46 9.77 -7.33 6.57
CA ASP A 46 9.71 -7.89 5.22
C ASP A 46 9.57 -9.43 5.26
N GLU A 47 10.27 -10.09 6.19
CA GLU A 47 10.14 -11.54 6.38
C GLU A 47 8.76 -11.93 6.94
N GLU A 48 8.19 -11.13 7.83
CA GLU A 48 6.80 -11.33 8.30
C GLU A 48 5.79 -11.16 7.16
N MET A 49 5.96 -10.16 6.30
CA MET A 49 5.14 -9.97 5.10
C MET A 49 5.15 -11.22 4.20
N LYS A 50 6.32 -11.80 3.96
CA LYS A 50 6.44 -13.05 3.18
C LYS A 50 5.69 -14.21 3.83
N LYS A 51 5.72 -14.34 5.16
CA LYS A 51 4.97 -15.38 5.88
C LYS A 51 3.46 -15.18 5.73
N ILE A 52 2.97 -13.94 5.80
CA ILE A 52 1.56 -13.60 5.56
C ILE A 52 1.15 -14.04 4.16
N PHE A 53 1.93 -13.70 3.12
CA PHE A 53 1.64 -14.10 1.74
C PHE A 53 1.72 -15.62 1.52
N ALA A 54 2.66 -16.31 2.18
CA ALA A 54 2.69 -17.77 2.18
C ALA A 54 1.40 -18.35 2.80
N GLY A 55 0.88 -17.73 3.87
CA GLY A 55 -0.40 -18.08 4.48
C GLY A 55 -1.58 -17.86 3.53
N PHE A 56 -1.62 -16.74 2.81
CA PHE A 56 -2.63 -16.49 1.78
C PHE A 56 -2.59 -17.54 0.66
N GLN A 57 -1.39 -17.86 0.19
CA GLN A 57 -1.21 -18.87 -0.84
C GLN A 57 -1.67 -20.25 -0.37
N ALA A 58 -1.30 -20.67 0.85
CA ALA A 58 -1.70 -21.95 1.42
C ALA A 58 -3.21 -22.08 1.59
N GLN A 59 -3.91 -20.96 1.84
CA GLN A 59 -5.37 -20.89 1.91
C GLN A 59 -6.04 -20.80 0.53
N GLY A 60 -5.25 -20.64 -0.54
CA GLY A 60 -5.74 -20.55 -1.91
C GLY A 60 -6.44 -19.23 -2.21
N VAL A 61 -5.93 -18.12 -1.66
CA VAL A 61 -6.42 -16.77 -1.98
C VAL A 61 -6.34 -16.54 -3.48
N ASN A 62 -7.44 -16.10 -4.07
CA ASN A 62 -7.59 -15.87 -5.51
C ASN A 62 -8.19 -14.50 -5.87
N GLU A 63 -8.58 -13.72 -4.86
CA GLU A 63 -8.96 -12.30 -4.96
C GLU A 63 -8.23 -11.55 -3.84
N PHE A 64 -7.91 -10.27 -4.06
CA PHE A 64 -7.11 -9.53 -3.06
C PHE A 64 -7.55 -8.09 -2.91
N VAL A 65 -7.56 -7.64 -1.66
CA VAL A 65 -7.79 -6.24 -1.27
C VAL A 65 -6.58 -5.77 -0.47
N LEU A 66 -5.88 -4.78 -0.99
CA LEU A 66 -4.77 -4.10 -0.32
C LEU A 66 -5.26 -2.76 0.24
N ASP A 67 -5.13 -2.57 1.54
CA ASP A 67 -5.54 -1.35 2.21
C ASP A 67 -4.35 -0.45 2.51
N LEU A 68 -4.24 0.63 1.74
CA LEU A 68 -3.20 1.65 1.86
C LEU A 68 -3.76 3.01 2.32
N ARG A 69 -4.99 3.06 2.85
CA ARG A 69 -5.65 4.32 3.26
C ARG A 69 -4.81 5.15 4.23
N TYR A 70 -4.03 4.51 5.08
CA TYR A 70 -3.25 5.15 6.13
C TYR A 70 -1.75 5.07 5.89
N ASN A 71 -1.33 4.79 4.65
CA ASN A 71 0.07 4.56 4.33
C ASN A 71 0.68 5.73 3.54
N GLY A 72 1.43 6.58 4.22
CA GLY A 72 2.15 7.72 3.63
C GLY A 72 3.47 7.37 2.92
N GLY A 73 3.80 6.08 2.76
CA GLY A 73 5.01 5.63 2.09
C GLY A 73 6.05 4.99 3.01
N GLY A 74 7.32 5.18 2.71
CA GLY A 74 8.46 4.61 3.42
C GLY A 74 9.54 4.07 2.49
N TYR A 75 10.19 2.96 2.86
CA TYR A 75 11.31 2.39 2.10
C TYR A 75 10.87 1.75 0.78
N GLU A 76 11.59 2.09 -0.29
CA GLU A 76 11.37 1.57 -1.64
C GLU A 76 11.50 0.04 -1.70
N ASN A 77 12.50 -0.53 -1.05
CA ASN A 77 12.73 -1.98 -1.07
C ASN A 77 11.55 -2.78 -0.48
N SER A 78 10.88 -2.28 0.55
CA SER A 78 9.68 -2.91 1.12
C SER A 78 8.46 -2.76 0.19
N ALA A 79 8.34 -1.61 -0.51
CA ALA A 79 7.33 -1.41 -1.54
C ALA A 79 7.53 -2.35 -2.73
N ASN A 80 8.77 -2.48 -3.21
CA ASN A 80 9.14 -3.39 -4.29
C ASN A 80 8.89 -4.85 -3.89
N MET A 81 9.20 -5.23 -2.66
CA MET A 81 8.91 -6.58 -2.16
C MET A 81 7.39 -6.84 -2.16
N LEU A 82 6.57 -5.95 -1.61
CA LEU A 82 5.11 -6.11 -1.61
C LEU A 82 4.57 -6.23 -3.05
N ALA A 83 4.99 -5.36 -3.95
CA ALA A 83 4.59 -5.41 -5.34
C ALA A 83 5.05 -6.73 -6.01
N GLY A 84 6.25 -7.22 -5.70
CA GLY A 84 6.79 -8.49 -6.17
C GLY A 84 5.99 -9.72 -5.70
N LEU A 85 5.33 -9.65 -4.55
CA LEU A 85 4.43 -10.70 -4.04
C LEU A 85 3.06 -10.69 -4.72
N LEU A 86 2.67 -9.57 -5.33
CA LEU A 86 1.38 -9.36 -5.98
C LEU A 86 1.43 -9.51 -7.50
N ILE A 87 2.58 -9.16 -8.11
CA ILE A 87 2.74 -9.15 -9.56
C ILE A 87 2.52 -10.54 -10.19
N PRO A 88 1.83 -10.67 -11.34
CA PRO A 88 1.68 -11.95 -12.03
C PRO A 88 3.03 -12.59 -12.39
N GLU A 89 3.11 -13.92 -12.35
CA GLU A 89 4.32 -14.69 -12.62
C GLU A 89 5.01 -14.30 -13.94
N ALA A 90 4.22 -14.09 -14.98
CA ALA A 90 4.73 -13.70 -16.30
C ALA A 90 5.43 -12.33 -16.31
N SER A 91 5.17 -11.50 -15.31
CA SER A 91 5.71 -10.13 -15.21
C SER A 91 6.81 -9.97 -14.16
N ARG A 92 7.21 -11.05 -13.48
CA ARG A 92 8.18 -11.02 -12.37
C ARG A 92 9.57 -10.48 -12.71
N LYS A 93 9.96 -10.48 -13.97
CA LYS A 93 11.26 -9.96 -14.44
C LYS A 93 11.10 -8.63 -15.17
N LYS A 94 10.02 -7.93 -14.91
CA LYS A 94 9.76 -6.62 -15.49
C LYS A 94 10.20 -5.53 -14.55
N VAL A 95 10.35 -4.33 -15.10
CA VAL A 95 10.73 -3.14 -14.33
C VAL A 95 9.63 -2.80 -13.34
N PHE A 96 10.00 -2.67 -12.08
CA PHE A 96 9.16 -2.17 -10.99
C PHE A 96 9.03 -0.66 -11.08
N ALA A 97 10.16 0.06 -11.10
CA ALA A 97 10.16 1.51 -11.18
C ALA A 97 11.41 2.03 -11.89
N VAL A 98 11.29 3.21 -12.50
CA VAL A 98 12.37 3.97 -13.09
C VAL A 98 12.60 5.22 -12.25
N PHE A 99 13.85 5.45 -11.88
CA PHE A 99 14.28 6.57 -11.05
C PHE A 99 15.14 7.50 -11.90
N SER A 100 14.80 8.79 -11.91
CA SER A 100 15.51 9.80 -12.68
C SER A 100 15.95 10.93 -11.76
N ASP A 101 17.24 11.28 -11.79
CA ASP A 101 17.80 12.38 -11.00
C ASP A 101 17.67 13.73 -11.74
N ASN A 102 18.04 14.80 -11.04
CA ASN A 102 18.05 16.16 -11.58
C ASN A 102 19.23 16.45 -12.53
N LYS A 103 20.12 15.46 -12.75
CA LYS A 103 21.24 15.54 -13.70
C LYS A 103 20.95 14.82 -15.01
N GLY A 104 19.73 14.26 -15.15
CA GLY A 104 19.31 13.51 -16.34
C GLY A 104 19.82 12.06 -16.37
N GLN A 105 20.32 11.53 -15.23
CA GLN A 105 20.65 10.12 -15.11
C GLN A 105 19.40 9.35 -14.68
N SER A 106 19.25 8.16 -15.23
CA SER A 106 18.13 7.29 -14.88
C SER A 106 18.61 5.86 -14.67
N TYR A 107 17.99 5.15 -13.74
CA TYR A 107 18.16 3.72 -13.53
C TYR A 107 16.82 3.08 -13.21
N SER A 108 16.73 1.78 -13.30
CA SER A 108 15.51 1.04 -12.99
C SER A 108 15.80 -0.12 -12.05
N ASN A 109 14.82 -0.42 -11.22
CA ASN A 109 14.79 -1.65 -10.44
C ASN A 109 13.74 -2.58 -11.03
N ASP A 110 14.05 -3.86 -11.11
CA ASP A 110 13.06 -4.89 -11.44
C ASP A 110 12.23 -5.25 -10.20
N PHE A 111 11.07 -5.89 -10.41
CA PHE A 111 10.30 -6.42 -9.28
C PHE A 111 11.14 -7.37 -8.44
N CYS A 112 11.12 -7.16 -7.13
CA CYS A 112 11.78 -8.03 -6.17
C CYS A 112 11.08 -9.37 -6.12
N VAL A 113 11.71 -10.39 -6.71
CA VAL A 113 11.23 -11.78 -6.70
C VAL A 113 12.26 -12.64 -6.02
N GLU A 114 12.08 -12.89 -4.76
CA GLU A 114 12.88 -13.88 -4.08
C GLU A 114 12.51 -15.26 -4.59
N THR A 115 13.41 -15.83 -5.41
CA THR A 115 13.25 -17.13 -6.06
C THR A 115 13.52 -18.30 -5.13
N LYS A 116 13.99 -18.07 -3.93
CA LYS A 116 14.28 -19.16 -2.99
C LYS A 116 13.09 -19.41 -2.05
N GLY A 117 12.11 -20.09 -2.61
CA GLY A 117 11.51 -21.23 -1.97
C GLY A 117 10.52 -21.00 -0.87
N THR A 118 9.59 -20.02 -0.85
CA THR A 118 8.45 -20.22 0.05
C THR A 118 7.35 -19.18 -0.02
N ALA A 119 7.65 -17.91 -0.14
CA ALA A 119 6.59 -16.93 -0.35
C ALA A 119 6.26 -16.92 -1.84
N GLY A 120 5.31 -17.75 -2.23
CA GLY A 120 4.77 -17.72 -3.58
C GLY A 120 4.03 -16.38 -3.78
N TYR A 121 4.14 -15.84 -4.98
CA TYR A 121 3.24 -14.79 -5.46
C TYR A 121 1.80 -15.33 -5.46
N LEU A 122 0.84 -14.42 -5.29
CA LEU A 122 -0.57 -14.78 -5.36
C LEU A 122 -0.98 -14.98 -6.82
N LYS A 123 -1.78 -16.02 -7.08
CA LYS A 123 -2.44 -16.24 -8.36
C LYS A 123 -3.85 -15.65 -8.30
N LEU A 124 -3.95 -14.37 -8.61
CA LEU A 124 -5.22 -13.67 -8.56
C LEU A 124 -6.05 -13.89 -9.83
N ASN A 125 -7.36 -14.02 -9.67
CA ASN A 125 -8.30 -14.12 -10.77
C ASN A 125 -8.19 -12.88 -11.68
N SER A 126 -8.07 -13.12 -12.99
CA SER A 126 -7.92 -12.07 -13.99
C SER A 126 -6.75 -11.11 -13.75
N ASN A 127 -5.76 -11.48 -12.94
CA ASN A 127 -4.69 -10.60 -12.47
C ASN A 127 -5.22 -9.26 -11.91
N ARG A 128 -6.35 -9.31 -11.17
CA ARG A 128 -6.99 -8.13 -10.61
C ARG A 128 -6.64 -7.95 -9.15
N ILE A 129 -6.47 -6.69 -8.76
CA ILE A 129 -6.31 -6.27 -7.36
C ILE A 129 -7.22 -5.06 -7.07
N TYR A 130 -7.78 -5.04 -5.87
CA TYR A 130 -8.50 -3.88 -5.32
C TYR A 130 -7.60 -3.19 -4.30
N ILE A 131 -7.45 -1.87 -4.43
CA ILE A 131 -6.62 -1.09 -3.49
C ILE A 131 -7.50 0.00 -2.87
N LEU A 132 -7.54 0.02 -1.54
CA LEU A 132 -8.23 1.07 -0.79
C LEU A 132 -7.28 2.25 -0.59
N THR A 133 -7.71 3.44 -0.98
CA THR A 133 -6.91 4.67 -0.97
C THR A 133 -7.59 5.80 -0.21
N SER A 134 -6.80 6.73 0.28
CA SER A 134 -7.24 8.01 0.83
C SER A 134 -6.28 9.13 0.42
N GLN A 135 -6.56 10.35 0.85
CA GLN A 135 -5.66 11.49 0.66
C GLN A 135 -4.30 11.30 1.38
N SER A 136 -4.22 10.39 2.34
CA SER A 136 -2.98 10.02 3.04
C SER A 136 -2.18 8.92 2.33
N THR A 137 -2.72 8.32 1.27
CA THR A 137 -2.00 7.35 0.45
C THR A 137 -0.95 8.08 -0.39
N ALA A 138 0.34 7.85 -0.11
CA ALA A 138 1.41 8.67 -0.68
C ALA A 138 2.67 7.88 -1.01
N SER A 139 3.47 8.42 -1.94
CA SER A 139 4.86 8.04 -2.18
C SER A 139 5.04 6.54 -2.47
N SER A 140 5.71 5.74 -1.62
CA SER A 140 5.90 4.29 -1.84
C SER A 140 4.59 3.52 -2.02
N SER A 141 3.48 3.97 -1.42
CA SER A 141 2.15 3.43 -1.69
C SER A 141 1.72 3.68 -3.13
N GLU A 142 1.97 4.89 -3.63
CA GLU A 142 1.66 5.27 -5.01
C GLU A 142 2.60 4.60 -6.01
N VAL A 143 3.87 4.36 -5.62
CA VAL A 143 4.81 3.56 -6.42
C VAL A 143 4.28 2.14 -6.61
N VAL A 144 3.74 1.49 -5.57
CA VAL A 144 3.12 0.16 -5.69
C VAL A 144 1.96 0.20 -6.69
N ILE A 145 1.04 1.16 -6.58
CA ILE A 145 -0.07 1.33 -7.51
C ILE A 145 0.44 1.52 -8.93
N ASN A 146 1.35 2.48 -9.12
CA ASN A 146 1.90 2.80 -10.45
C ASN A 146 2.64 1.64 -11.10
N SER A 147 3.41 0.89 -10.30
CA SER A 147 4.22 -0.22 -10.79
C SER A 147 3.37 -1.43 -11.21
N LEU A 148 2.23 -1.66 -10.56
CA LEU A 148 1.32 -2.75 -10.89
C LEU A 148 0.44 -2.44 -12.10
N ASN A 149 0.07 -1.18 -12.33
CA ASN A 149 -0.85 -0.75 -13.40
C ASN A 149 -0.51 -1.31 -14.80
N PRO A 150 0.74 -1.35 -15.27
CA PRO A 150 1.04 -1.90 -16.60
C PRO A 150 0.82 -3.41 -16.72
N PHE A 151 0.66 -4.13 -15.62
CA PHE A 151 0.69 -5.60 -15.57
C PHE A 151 -0.54 -6.23 -14.96
N MET A 152 -1.37 -5.45 -14.25
CA MET A 152 -2.54 -5.91 -13.53
C MET A 152 -3.76 -5.01 -13.78
N ASP A 153 -4.94 -5.54 -13.56
CA ASP A 153 -6.19 -4.78 -13.48
C ASP A 153 -6.29 -4.21 -12.04
N VAL A 154 -5.78 -2.99 -11.85
CA VAL A 154 -5.79 -2.31 -10.55
C VAL A 154 -7.06 -1.47 -10.44
N THR A 155 -7.91 -1.80 -9.49
CA THR A 155 -9.14 -1.05 -9.19
C THR A 155 -8.96 -0.29 -7.88
N LEU A 156 -9.01 1.03 -7.94
CA LEU A 156 -8.88 1.92 -6.78
C LEU A 156 -10.26 2.28 -6.20
N ILE A 157 -10.39 2.13 -4.89
CA ILE A 157 -11.60 2.49 -4.15
C ILE A 157 -11.22 3.45 -3.04
N GLY A 158 -11.83 4.62 -3.01
CA GLY A 158 -11.58 5.58 -1.95
C GLY A 158 -11.49 7.02 -2.42
N GLU A 159 -10.41 7.70 -2.05
CA GLU A 159 -10.17 9.10 -2.39
C GLU A 159 -8.93 9.25 -3.29
N LEU A 160 -8.79 10.44 -3.89
CA LEU A 160 -7.60 10.86 -4.63
C LEU A 160 -6.36 10.74 -3.73
N THR A 161 -5.29 10.12 -4.24
CA THR A 161 -4.02 10.01 -3.52
C THR A 161 -3.21 11.31 -3.57
N GLU A 162 -2.10 11.41 -2.82
CA GLU A 162 -1.32 12.66 -2.69
C GLU A 162 -0.64 13.10 -3.98
N GLY A 163 -0.14 12.19 -4.82
CA GLY A 163 0.62 12.53 -6.02
C GLY A 163 2.11 12.73 -5.79
N LYS A 164 2.68 12.10 -4.77
CA LYS A 164 4.08 12.22 -4.42
C LYS A 164 4.96 11.25 -5.22
N ASN A 165 5.31 11.66 -6.44
CA ASN A 165 6.11 10.88 -7.40
C ASN A 165 7.63 11.11 -7.27
N VAL A 166 8.11 11.41 -6.07
CA VAL A 166 9.52 11.77 -5.80
C VAL A 166 10.14 10.87 -4.75
N GLY A 167 11.45 10.62 -4.89
CA GLY A 167 12.26 9.85 -3.98
C GLY A 167 13.27 10.72 -3.25
N MET A 168 13.60 10.28 -2.03
CA MET A 168 14.60 10.90 -1.17
C MET A 168 15.74 9.93 -0.93
N GLU A 169 16.98 10.40 -1.04
CA GLU A 169 18.17 9.62 -0.75
C GLU A 169 18.81 10.11 0.55
N MET A 170 19.16 9.17 1.42
CA MET A 170 19.83 9.48 2.67
C MET A 170 21.19 10.13 2.41
N GLN A 171 21.40 11.26 3.04
CA GLN A 171 22.71 11.93 3.10
C GLN A 171 23.15 12.00 4.57
N LYS A 172 24.35 11.54 4.84
CA LYS A 172 24.95 11.55 6.17
C LYS A 172 26.12 12.51 6.21
N ASN A 173 26.19 13.31 7.26
CA ASN A 173 27.36 14.14 7.54
C ASN A 173 28.07 13.60 8.78
N ASP A 174 29.16 12.88 8.58
CA ASP A 174 29.93 12.24 9.67
C ASP A 174 30.51 13.23 10.67
N LYS A 175 30.77 14.49 10.26
CA LYS A 175 31.32 15.51 11.13
C LYS A 175 30.30 16.01 12.18
N TYR A 176 29.04 16.04 11.84
CA TYR A 176 27.97 16.63 12.68
C TYR A 176 26.92 15.61 13.11
N GLU A 177 27.09 14.34 12.74
CA GLU A 177 26.12 13.25 12.98
C GLU A 177 24.69 13.54 12.45
N TRP A 178 24.57 14.42 11.45
CA TRP A 178 23.30 14.77 10.86
C TRP A 178 22.95 13.80 9.73
N ILE A 179 21.72 13.38 9.70
CA ILE A 179 21.11 12.65 8.58
C ILE A 179 20.00 13.52 8.00
N TYR A 180 20.03 13.71 6.69
CA TYR A 180 19.00 14.44 5.98
C TYR A 180 18.59 13.69 4.70
N TRP A 181 17.38 13.95 4.24
CA TRP A 181 16.74 13.23 3.15
C TRP A 181 16.28 14.21 2.06
N PRO A 182 17.20 14.72 1.21
CA PRO A 182 16.81 15.59 0.12
C PRO A 182 16.00 14.83 -0.93
N ILE A 183 15.02 15.50 -1.54
CA ILE A 183 14.36 15.01 -2.73
C ILE A 183 15.35 15.09 -3.88
N THR A 184 15.73 13.94 -4.44
CA THR A 184 16.74 13.82 -5.49
C THR A 184 16.24 13.10 -6.72
N LEU A 185 15.16 12.34 -6.62
CA LEU A 185 14.69 11.45 -7.65
C LEU A 185 13.22 11.73 -8.01
N ARG A 186 12.92 11.58 -9.28
CA ARG A 186 11.55 11.40 -9.80
C ARG A 186 11.33 9.93 -10.10
N VAL A 187 10.12 9.44 -9.88
CA VAL A 187 9.77 8.04 -10.04
C VAL A 187 8.65 7.87 -11.05
N THR A 188 8.84 6.95 -11.98
CA THR A 188 7.84 6.51 -12.95
C THR A 188 7.79 4.98 -13.01
N ASN A 189 6.82 4.42 -13.72
CA ASN A 189 6.70 2.96 -13.91
C ASN A 189 7.43 2.47 -15.18
N ALA A 190 7.26 1.18 -15.51
CA ALA A 190 7.89 0.52 -16.67
C ALA A 190 7.53 1.16 -18.03
N VAL A 191 6.45 1.92 -18.12
CA VAL A 191 6.00 2.62 -19.33
C VAL A 191 6.13 4.14 -19.23
N ASN A 192 6.85 4.61 -18.20
CA ASN A 192 7.10 6.02 -17.88
C ASN A 192 5.85 6.83 -17.49
N ASP A 193 4.81 6.19 -16.97
CA ASP A 193 3.66 6.90 -16.44
C ASP A 193 4.02 7.68 -15.18
N ASP A 194 3.56 8.91 -15.14
CA ASP A 194 3.68 9.85 -14.04
C ASP A 194 2.38 9.89 -13.21
N TYR A 195 2.51 10.18 -11.91
CA TYR A 195 1.38 10.30 -11.00
C TYR A 195 1.47 11.53 -10.09
N SER A 196 2.09 12.59 -10.57
CA SER A 196 2.23 13.85 -9.80
C SER A 196 0.91 14.54 -9.45
N ALA A 197 -0.18 14.14 -10.11
CA ALA A 197 -1.54 14.62 -9.79
C ALA A 197 -2.30 13.69 -8.81
N GLY A 198 -1.66 12.63 -8.32
CA GLY A 198 -2.30 11.54 -7.58
C GLY A 198 -3.08 10.59 -8.49
N PHE A 199 -3.50 9.48 -7.90
CA PHE A 199 -4.39 8.52 -8.55
C PHE A 199 -5.83 8.85 -8.20
N LYS A 200 -6.62 9.19 -9.20
CA LYS A 200 -8.07 9.31 -9.03
C LYS A 200 -8.65 7.89 -8.86
N PRO A 201 -9.45 7.62 -7.80
CA PRO A 201 -10.05 6.32 -7.64
C PRO A 201 -11.08 6.01 -8.75
N ASP A 202 -11.19 4.74 -9.13
CA ASP A 202 -12.22 4.27 -10.04
C ASP A 202 -13.61 4.34 -9.40
N ILE A 203 -13.61 4.19 -8.07
CA ILE A 203 -14.82 4.27 -7.24
C ILE A 203 -14.56 5.25 -6.11
N GLU A 204 -15.14 6.45 -6.24
CA GLU A 204 -15.10 7.45 -5.19
C GLU A 204 -15.93 6.97 -3.99
N TRP A 205 -15.26 6.67 -2.88
CA TRP A 205 -15.86 6.10 -1.69
C TRP A 205 -15.13 6.59 -0.45
N ASN A 206 -15.82 7.35 0.40
CA ASN A 206 -15.22 7.99 1.56
C ASN A 206 -15.91 7.53 2.85
N GLU A 207 -15.15 6.93 3.77
CA GLU A 207 -15.64 6.40 5.04
C GLU A 207 -16.15 7.49 5.99
N TYR A 208 -15.67 8.73 5.81
CA TYR A 208 -16.07 9.90 6.60
C TYR A 208 -17.21 10.69 5.96
N ASP A 209 -17.68 10.29 4.78
CA ASP A 209 -18.84 10.90 4.14
C ASP A 209 -20.12 10.28 4.69
N LEU A 210 -20.81 10.99 5.59
CA LEU A 210 -22.04 10.52 6.21
C LEU A 210 -23.20 10.29 5.23
N THR A 211 -23.09 10.80 4.00
CA THR A 211 -24.08 10.50 2.95
C THR A 211 -23.87 9.09 2.37
N GLN A 212 -22.64 8.60 2.38
CA GLN A 212 -22.25 7.26 1.92
C GLN A 212 -22.20 6.28 3.08
N ASN A 213 -21.73 6.71 4.26
CA ASN A 213 -21.64 5.96 5.50
C ASN A 213 -22.54 6.56 6.59
N PRO A 214 -23.87 6.36 6.51
CA PRO A 214 -24.82 7.02 7.40
C PRO A 214 -24.81 6.51 8.84
N THR A 215 -24.05 5.46 9.13
CA THR A 215 -24.02 4.87 10.48
C THR A 215 -23.09 5.55 11.43
N ASP A 216 -22.15 6.36 10.92
CA ASP A 216 -21.04 6.93 11.69
C ASP A 216 -20.25 5.85 12.50
N ALA A 217 -20.45 4.60 12.18
CA ALA A 217 -19.83 3.47 12.87
C ALA A 217 -18.56 3.08 12.10
N LEU A 218 -17.43 3.43 12.65
CA LEU A 218 -16.15 2.88 12.22
C LEU A 218 -16.01 1.47 12.80
N LEU A 219 -16.26 0.45 11.98
CA LEU A 219 -15.99 -0.93 12.35
C LEU A 219 -14.46 -1.17 12.35
N PRO A 220 -13.99 -2.15 13.14
CA PRO A 220 -12.57 -2.49 13.16
C PRO A 220 -12.05 -2.84 11.76
N LEU A 221 -10.84 -2.41 11.43
CA LEU A 221 -10.17 -2.82 10.19
C LEU A 221 -10.14 -4.35 10.08
N GLY A 222 -10.49 -4.88 8.92
CA GLY A 222 -10.64 -6.32 8.68
C GLY A 222 -11.96 -6.91 9.17
N ASP A 223 -12.93 -6.12 9.59
CA ASP A 223 -14.32 -6.58 9.66
C ASP A 223 -14.89 -6.59 8.23
N PRO A 224 -15.43 -7.73 7.74
CA PRO A 224 -15.96 -7.79 6.36
C PRO A 224 -17.17 -6.88 6.12
N ASP A 225 -17.76 -6.35 7.17
CA ASP A 225 -18.85 -5.37 7.14
C ASP A 225 -18.33 -3.92 7.29
N GLU A 226 -17.02 -3.73 7.48
CA GLU A 226 -16.38 -2.41 7.48
C GLU A 226 -16.65 -1.72 6.14
N PHE A 227 -16.88 -0.42 6.19
CA PHE A 227 -17.45 0.35 5.09
C PHE A 227 -16.66 0.24 3.77
N MET A 228 -15.33 0.36 3.83
CA MET A 228 -14.46 0.31 2.65
C MET A 228 -14.22 -1.14 2.19
N LEU A 229 -13.91 -2.02 3.13
CA LEU A 229 -13.69 -3.45 2.84
C LEU A 229 -14.97 -4.11 2.35
N GLY A 230 -16.11 -3.81 2.97
CA GLY A 230 -17.41 -4.30 2.52
C GLY A 230 -17.76 -3.89 1.09
N LYS A 231 -17.36 -2.66 0.68
CA LYS A 231 -17.50 -2.21 -0.71
C LYS A 231 -16.64 -3.04 -1.66
N ALA A 232 -15.37 -3.26 -1.32
CA ALA A 232 -14.48 -4.11 -2.12
C ALA A 232 -15.02 -5.55 -2.24
N ILE A 233 -15.43 -6.15 -1.13
CA ILE A 233 -16.03 -7.49 -1.12
C ILE A 233 -17.29 -7.55 -2.01
N SER A 234 -18.15 -6.52 -1.99
CA SER A 234 -19.34 -6.48 -2.82
C SER A 234 -19.04 -6.45 -4.32
N LEU A 235 -17.98 -5.71 -4.71
CA LEU A 235 -17.50 -5.67 -6.09
C LEU A 235 -16.92 -7.02 -6.54
N ILE A 236 -16.12 -7.65 -5.68
CA ILE A 236 -15.53 -8.96 -5.94
C ILE A 236 -16.60 -10.03 -6.13
N THR A 237 -17.63 -10.00 -5.30
CA THR A 237 -18.67 -11.04 -5.28
C THR A 237 -19.83 -10.76 -6.22
N GLY A 238 -20.00 -9.53 -6.69
CA GLY A 238 -21.19 -9.08 -7.43
C GLY A 238 -22.44 -8.99 -6.55
N ILE A 239 -22.30 -9.20 -5.24
CA ILE A 239 -23.44 -9.15 -4.31
C ILE A 239 -23.49 -7.75 -3.72
N ASN A 240 -24.46 -6.94 -4.21
CA ASN A 240 -24.76 -5.67 -3.57
C ASN A 240 -25.33 -5.94 -2.18
N ARG A 241 -24.59 -5.63 -1.13
CA ARG A 241 -25.15 -5.52 0.21
C ARG A 241 -26.07 -4.31 0.19
N SER A 242 -27.37 -4.54 0.26
CA SER A 242 -28.31 -3.47 0.56
C SER A 242 -27.84 -2.81 1.86
N ALA A 243 -27.53 -1.51 1.80
CA ALA A 243 -27.36 -0.72 3.00
C ALA A 243 -28.54 -1.08 3.93
N ARG A 244 -28.27 -1.57 5.14
CA ARG A 244 -29.33 -1.73 6.13
C ARG A 244 -30.04 -0.40 6.18
N SER A 245 -31.35 -0.40 5.86
CA SER A 245 -32.19 0.78 5.85
C SER A 245 -31.96 1.58 7.12
N MET A 246 -31.32 2.72 6.99
CA MET A 246 -31.06 3.62 8.08
C MET A 246 -31.83 4.91 7.85
N ASN A 247 -32.56 5.30 8.87
CA ASN A 247 -33.28 6.56 8.89
C ASN A 247 -32.27 7.70 8.66
N THR A 248 -32.39 8.35 7.53
CA THR A 248 -31.64 9.50 7.11
C THR A 248 -31.89 10.67 8.08
N LEU A 249 -30.98 10.86 9.01
CA LEU A 249 -30.83 12.16 9.64
C LEU A 249 -29.77 12.91 8.81
N SER A 250 -30.21 13.93 8.08
CA SER A 250 -29.32 14.82 7.34
C SER A 250 -28.49 15.66 8.31
N GLN A 251 -27.31 15.17 8.63
CA GLN A 251 -26.31 15.93 9.36
C GLN A 251 -25.27 16.47 8.37
N PRO A 252 -24.72 17.67 8.58
CA PRO A 252 -23.68 18.22 7.71
C PRO A 252 -22.41 17.35 7.84
N ILE A 253 -21.74 17.17 6.70
CA ILE A 253 -20.45 16.48 6.60
C ILE A 253 -19.45 17.24 7.48
N MET A 254 -19.11 16.69 8.63
CA MET A 254 -18.01 17.19 9.46
C MET A 254 -16.72 16.54 8.95
N ARG A 255 -15.98 17.23 8.08
CA ARG A 255 -14.59 16.88 7.84
C ARG A 255 -13.82 17.21 9.11
N GLY A 256 -13.32 16.17 9.80
CA GLY A 256 -12.38 16.37 10.88
C GLY A 256 -11.10 16.99 10.31
N GLU A 257 -10.60 18.06 10.94
CA GLU A 257 -9.23 18.48 10.68
C GLU A 257 -8.27 17.49 11.30
N SER A 258 -7.23 17.11 10.55
CA SER A 258 -6.15 16.28 11.10
C SER A 258 -5.48 17.03 12.24
N VAL A 259 -5.69 16.59 13.47
CA VAL A 259 -5.07 17.19 14.66
C VAL A 259 -3.65 16.71 14.86
N TYR A 260 -3.31 15.53 14.34
CA TYR A 260 -2.00 14.91 14.46
C TYR A 260 -1.86 13.68 13.57
N GLN A 261 -0.75 13.60 12.84
CA GLN A 261 -0.31 12.38 12.15
C GLN A 261 0.98 11.89 12.82
N SER A 262 1.00 10.63 13.26
CA SER A 262 2.19 10.04 13.89
C SER A 262 3.43 10.05 12.99
N THR A 263 3.22 10.03 11.68
CA THR A 263 4.25 10.14 10.65
C THR A 263 4.88 11.54 10.54
N GLU A 264 4.25 12.59 11.05
CA GLU A 264 4.81 13.94 11.07
C GLU A 264 6.00 14.09 12.02
N ARG A 265 6.12 13.22 13.04
CA ARG A 265 7.26 13.21 13.98
C ARG A 265 8.52 12.56 13.42
N HIS A 266 8.38 11.69 12.44
CA HIS A 266 9.51 11.04 11.79
C HIS A 266 9.63 11.66 10.39
N ALA A 267 10.82 12.08 10.00
CA ALA A 267 11.12 12.63 8.67
C ALA A 267 10.92 11.59 7.53
N THR A 268 10.06 10.61 7.76
CA THR A 268 9.84 9.41 6.95
C THR A 268 8.58 9.47 6.09
N GLY A 269 7.90 10.62 6.03
CA GLY A 269 6.78 10.81 5.10
C GLY A 269 7.26 10.87 3.65
N GLY A 270 7.52 9.71 3.05
CA GLY A 270 7.95 9.64 1.64
C GLY A 270 8.73 8.38 1.31
N MET A 271 9.02 8.18 0.02
CA MET A 271 9.86 7.08 -0.42
C MET A 271 11.32 7.36 -0.05
N LEU A 272 11.87 6.48 0.77
CA LEU A 272 13.24 6.54 1.26
C LEU A 272 14.10 5.50 0.54
N MET A 273 15.24 5.94 0.03
CA MET A 273 16.26 5.10 -0.58
C MET A 273 17.56 5.21 0.21
N VAL A 274 18.09 4.08 0.61
CA VAL A 274 19.41 3.99 1.22
C VAL A 274 20.35 3.48 0.15
N PRO A 275 21.41 4.23 -0.22
CA PRO A 275 22.39 3.76 -1.19
C PRO A 275 23.01 2.43 -0.72
N GLU A 276 23.16 1.47 -1.63
CA GLU A 276 23.94 0.27 -1.34
C GLU A 276 25.39 0.68 -1.02
N GLU A 277 25.92 0.20 0.10
CA GLU A 277 27.34 0.35 0.38
C GLU A 277 28.12 -0.33 -0.74
N LYS A 278 28.81 0.45 -1.56
CA LYS A 278 29.77 -0.09 -2.52
C LYS A 278 30.88 -0.73 -1.71
N ASN A 279 30.87 -2.05 -1.60
CA ASN A 279 32.03 -2.79 -1.12
C ASN A 279 33.20 -2.49 -2.04
N ASN A 280 34.12 -1.63 -1.58
CA ASN A 280 35.41 -1.40 -2.21
C ASN A 280 36.33 -2.57 -1.94
#